data_e5a750d5df660888bb2c6e862416d223
#
_entry.id   e5a750d5df660888bb2c6e862416d223
#
_cell.length_a   1.000
_cell.length_b   1.000
_cell.length_c   1.000
_cell.angle_alpha   90.00
_cell.angle_beta   90.00
_cell.angle_gamma   90.00
#
_symmetry.space_group_name_H-M   'P 1'
#
loop_
_entity.id
_entity.type
_entity.pdbx_description
1 polymer ?
#
loop_
_entity_poly.entity_id
_entity_poly.type
_entity_poly.pdbx_seq_one_letter_code
_entity_poly.pdbx_strand_id
1 'polypeptide(L)'
;MASVAMVVSNACSPDPRVMRSARLLASSGHQVTVHAFDRQQGSPMSEIIDGVRVMRYHIGTHTYGSQISTLLGLRAFAKTVKKTLLTNPPDCVYCHDADTLSIGVELKKKVGLPLVFDMHDLQHTWLVMGHPGSILRAFLARRVEKRNLKNIRKADLVVTSSGAIDNGVHAGFREYLQPHGIEAMVVENRPNRCDDHQKQNETKEDWTVGYLGRVREIEPFQLLTQAIEHLPVESRPSIKIAGDGTSVDAVHEHLLSEAPRLGVDLNMSLAFDTDGFSELINDVDVMYAMYNPNRGNIRQGALPVKMFDAASFGVPTLVNSDCLMGEVCKNEHLGGVAQWGNVESIASELLAQREKTVTLLNFGTKQQETFIEAFEHLL
;
A
#
# COMPACT_ATOMS: atom_id res chain seq x y z
N MET A 1 -11.57 8.37 26.43
CA MET A 1 -10.81 7.09 26.35
C MET A 1 -11.79 5.99 25.99
N ALA A 2 -11.67 5.42 24.79
CA ALA A 2 -12.55 4.36 24.29
C ALA A 2 -11.72 3.12 23.92
N SER A 3 -12.36 1.95 23.95
CA SER A 3 -11.79 0.69 23.44
C SER A 3 -12.11 0.54 21.96
N VAL A 4 -11.06 0.40 21.13
CA VAL A 4 -11.18 0.30 19.68
C VAL A 4 -10.70 -1.07 19.22
N ALA A 5 -11.57 -1.83 18.54
CA ALA A 5 -11.19 -3.08 17.89
C ALA A 5 -10.94 -2.85 16.41
N MET A 6 -9.68 -2.89 16.00
CA MET A 6 -9.29 -2.89 14.59
C MET A 6 -9.29 -4.30 14.04
N VAL A 7 -9.76 -4.51 12.81
CA VAL A 7 -9.81 -5.84 12.18
C VAL A 7 -9.10 -5.81 10.84
N VAL A 8 -8.13 -6.71 10.65
CA VAL A 8 -7.35 -6.84 9.43
C VAL A 8 -7.22 -8.30 8.99
N SER A 9 -7.20 -8.57 7.68
CA SER A 9 -7.18 -9.92 7.12
C SER A 9 -5.79 -10.48 6.82
N ASN A 10 -4.75 -9.84 7.35
CA ASN A 10 -3.35 -10.30 7.32
C ASN A 10 -2.80 -10.42 8.74
N ALA A 11 -1.54 -10.86 8.87
CA ALA A 11 -0.89 -11.06 10.17
C ALA A 11 -0.55 -9.76 10.94
N CYS A 12 -0.72 -8.58 10.33
CA CYS A 12 -0.21 -7.31 10.88
C CYS A 12 1.27 -7.40 11.29
N SER A 13 2.11 -7.99 10.39
CA SER A 13 3.54 -8.21 10.64
C SER A 13 4.31 -8.28 9.29
N PRO A 14 4.84 -7.16 8.80
CA PRO A 14 4.41 -5.79 9.13
C PRO A 14 3.15 -5.37 8.35
N ASP A 15 2.35 -4.47 8.92
CA ASP A 15 1.34 -3.71 8.19
C ASP A 15 1.45 -2.22 8.61
N PRO A 16 2.28 -1.43 7.91
CA PRO A 16 2.55 -0.06 8.29
C PRO A 16 1.31 0.83 8.37
N ARG A 17 0.31 0.62 7.49
CA ARG A 17 -0.91 1.44 7.50
C ARG A 17 -1.78 1.15 8.70
N VAL A 18 -2.05 -0.13 8.97
CA VAL A 18 -2.84 -0.54 10.15
C VAL A 18 -2.17 -0.05 11.42
N MET A 19 -0.87 -0.28 11.55
CA MET A 19 -0.11 0.14 12.74
C MET A 19 -0.03 1.65 12.88
N ARG A 20 0.03 2.41 11.78
CA ARG A 20 -0.01 3.88 11.82
C ARG A 20 -1.33 4.38 12.37
N SER A 21 -2.45 3.90 11.85
CA SER A 21 -3.79 4.26 12.36
C SER A 21 -3.99 3.83 13.81
N ALA A 22 -3.48 2.64 14.19
CA ALA A 22 -3.56 2.13 15.55
C ALA A 22 -2.76 3.00 16.54
N ARG A 23 -1.51 3.36 16.18
CA ARG A 23 -0.67 4.25 17.00
C ARG A 23 -1.26 5.65 17.12
N LEU A 24 -1.84 6.17 16.04
CA LEU A 24 -2.50 7.48 16.04
C LEU A 24 -3.65 7.51 17.05
N LEU A 25 -4.52 6.50 17.06
CA LEU A 25 -5.60 6.39 18.04
C LEU A 25 -5.08 6.11 19.46
N ALA A 26 -4.05 5.28 19.61
CA ALA A 26 -3.45 5.01 20.92
C ALA A 26 -2.81 6.27 21.53
N SER A 27 -2.10 7.08 20.71
CA SER A 27 -1.51 8.36 21.15
C SER A 27 -2.56 9.41 21.52
N SER A 28 -3.78 9.30 20.96
CA SER A 28 -4.94 10.12 21.32
C SER A 28 -5.69 9.60 22.55
N GLY A 29 -5.14 8.59 23.26
CA GLY A 29 -5.64 8.11 24.54
C GLY A 29 -6.67 6.99 24.47
N HIS A 30 -6.85 6.32 23.31
CA HIS A 30 -7.73 5.16 23.17
C HIS A 30 -6.99 3.84 23.45
N GLN A 31 -7.73 2.83 23.88
CA GLN A 31 -7.23 1.46 24.01
C GLN A 31 -7.43 0.71 22.69
N VAL A 32 -6.37 0.52 21.92
CA VAL A 32 -6.45 -0.11 20.61
C VAL A 32 -6.04 -1.58 20.67
N THR A 33 -6.88 -2.46 20.11
CA THR A 33 -6.56 -3.86 19.89
C THR A 33 -6.75 -4.19 18.41
N VAL A 34 -5.69 -4.66 17.75
CA VAL A 34 -5.73 -5.14 16.36
C VAL A 34 -6.02 -6.64 16.36
N HIS A 35 -7.12 -7.05 15.72
CA HIS A 35 -7.49 -8.43 15.48
C HIS A 35 -7.01 -8.83 14.07
N ALA A 36 -5.92 -9.56 14.00
CA ALA A 36 -5.20 -9.90 12.78
C ALA A 36 -5.37 -11.37 12.39
N PHE A 37 -5.46 -11.66 11.10
CA PHE A 37 -5.53 -13.02 10.59
C PHE A 37 -4.15 -13.51 10.14
N ASP A 38 -3.43 -14.20 11.02
CA ASP A 38 -2.15 -14.82 10.68
C ASP A 38 -2.36 -16.20 10.03
N ARG A 39 -2.36 -16.22 8.71
CA ARG A 39 -2.57 -17.44 7.90
C ARG A 39 -1.39 -18.38 7.95
N GLN A 40 -0.18 -17.85 8.16
CA GLN A 40 1.07 -18.62 8.16
C GLN A 40 1.44 -19.09 9.54
N GLN A 41 0.79 -18.56 10.57
CA GLN A 41 1.07 -18.87 11.98
C GLN A 41 2.55 -18.59 12.35
N GLY A 42 3.14 -17.60 11.69
CA GLY A 42 4.54 -17.24 11.82
C GLY A 42 4.84 -16.25 12.94
N SER A 43 3.79 -15.61 13.50
CA SER A 43 3.95 -14.57 14.51
C SER A 43 3.31 -14.98 15.85
N PRO A 44 3.69 -14.37 16.99
CA PRO A 44 3.06 -14.63 18.29
C PRO A 44 1.55 -14.38 18.27
N MET A 45 0.74 -15.19 18.95
CA MET A 45 -0.72 -15.02 19.02
C MET A 45 -1.15 -13.71 19.65
N SER A 46 -0.32 -13.14 20.53
CA SER A 46 -0.57 -11.84 21.14
C SER A 46 0.76 -11.16 21.49
N GLU A 47 0.86 -9.88 21.15
CA GLU A 47 2.00 -9.04 21.53
C GLU A 47 1.55 -7.58 21.70
N ILE A 48 2.41 -6.75 22.26
CA ILE A 48 2.21 -5.30 22.33
C ILE A 48 3.31 -4.65 21.52
N ILE A 49 2.91 -3.86 20.51
CA ILE A 49 3.80 -3.12 19.62
C ILE A 49 3.46 -1.63 19.78
N ASP A 50 4.37 -0.83 20.31
CA ASP A 50 4.21 0.61 20.50
C ASP A 50 2.88 1.00 21.23
N GLY A 51 2.55 0.26 22.28
CA GLY A 51 1.33 0.50 23.07
C GLY A 51 0.05 -0.08 22.47
N VAL A 52 0.11 -0.64 21.25
CA VAL A 52 -1.01 -1.30 20.58
C VAL A 52 -0.97 -2.80 20.84
N ARG A 53 -2.09 -3.37 21.28
CA ARG A 53 -2.22 -4.83 21.40
C ARG A 53 -2.55 -5.44 20.04
N VAL A 54 -1.73 -6.37 19.56
CA VAL A 54 -2.00 -7.17 18.36
C VAL A 54 -2.38 -8.59 18.79
N MET A 55 -3.59 -9.02 18.43
CA MET A 55 -4.11 -10.37 18.67
C MET A 55 -4.22 -11.10 17.33
N ARG A 56 -3.44 -12.16 17.15
CA ARG A 56 -3.43 -12.95 15.91
C ARG A 56 -4.23 -14.23 16.06
N TYR A 57 -4.99 -14.53 15.03
CA TYR A 57 -5.83 -15.71 14.94
C TYR A 57 -5.18 -16.72 14.01
N HIS A 58 -4.62 -17.78 14.58
CA HIS A 58 -4.04 -18.93 13.89
C HIS A 58 -5.17 -19.93 13.57
N ILE A 59 -5.90 -19.69 12.50
CA ILE A 59 -7.09 -20.50 12.16
C ILE A 59 -6.81 -21.32 10.91
N GLY A 60 -6.68 -22.64 11.11
CA GLY A 60 -6.48 -23.62 10.04
C GLY A 60 -5.03 -23.62 9.50
N THR A 61 -4.73 -24.62 8.68
CA THR A 61 -3.50 -24.68 7.88
C THR A 61 -3.85 -24.28 6.47
N HIS A 62 -3.35 -23.13 6.00
CA HIS A 62 -3.68 -22.63 4.68
C HIS A 62 -2.46 -22.61 3.79
N THR A 63 -2.46 -23.45 2.76
CA THR A 63 -1.44 -23.46 1.72
C THR A 63 -1.55 -22.16 0.91
N TYR A 64 -0.46 -21.43 0.79
CA TYR A 64 -0.37 -20.25 -0.06
C TYR A 64 -0.77 -20.64 -1.50
N GLY A 65 -1.68 -19.88 -2.12
CA GLY A 65 -2.10 -20.10 -3.52
C GLY A 65 -3.46 -20.76 -3.73
N SER A 66 -4.06 -21.40 -2.73
CA SER A 66 -5.42 -21.95 -2.88
C SER A 66 -6.48 -20.90 -2.55
N GLN A 67 -7.22 -20.43 -3.57
CA GLN A 67 -8.32 -19.45 -3.41
C GLN A 67 -9.44 -19.97 -2.52
N ILE A 68 -9.73 -21.27 -2.55
CA ILE A 68 -10.80 -21.91 -1.74
C ILE A 68 -10.40 -21.94 -0.27
N SER A 69 -9.16 -22.36 0.05
CA SER A 69 -8.66 -22.38 1.42
C SER A 69 -8.59 -20.98 2.02
N THR A 70 -8.16 -20.00 1.23
CA THR A 70 -8.15 -18.58 1.63
C THR A 70 -9.58 -18.09 2.00
N LEU A 71 -10.57 -18.40 1.19
CA LEU A 71 -11.97 -18.00 1.44
C LEU A 71 -12.54 -18.68 2.70
N LEU A 72 -12.24 -19.97 2.90
CA LEU A 72 -12.68 -20.70 4.10
C LEU A 72 -12.02 -20.16 5.36
N GLY A 73 -10.69 -19.86 5.29
CA GLY A 73 -9.95 -19.24 6.38
C GLY A 73 -10.50 -17.87 6.76
N LEU A 74 -10.77 -17.00 5.78
CA LEU A 74 -11.38 -15.69 6.03
C LEU A 74 -12.78 -15.82 6.68
N ARG A 75 -13.58 -16.80 6.28
CA ARG A 75 -14.90 -17.05 6.92
C ARG A 75 -14.75 -17.53 8.37
N ALA A 76 -13.82 -18.43 8.63
CA ALA A 76 -13.54 -18.92 9.98
C ALA A 76 -13.00 -17.79 10.87
N PHE A 77 -12.04 -16.99 10.38
CA PHE A 77 -11.55 -15.79 11.04
C PHE A 77 -12.69 -14.82 11.37
N ALA A 78 -13.50 -14.44 10.38
CA ALA A 78 -14.63 -13.54 10.58
C ALA A 78 -15.62 -14.06 11.64
N LYS A 79 -15.90 -15.38 11.65
CA LYS A 79 -16.77 -16.01 12.67
C LYS A 79 -16.16 -15.91 14.07
N THR A 80 -14.85 -16.16 14.19
CA THR A 80 -14.15 -16.16 15.49
C THR A 80 -14.04 -14.75 16.04
N VAL A 81 -13.59 -13.77 15.24
CA VAL A 81 -13.50 -12.35 15.65
C VAL A 81 -14.87 -11.82 16.07
N LYS A 82 -15.90 -12.07 15.27
CA LYS A 82 -17.29 -11.67 15.66
C LYS A 82 -17.71 -12.26 17.00
N LYS A 83 -17.43 -13.54 17.24
CA LYS A 83 -17.75 -14.17 18.55
C LYS A 83 -17.00 -13.48 19.67
N THR A 84 -15.71 -13.23 19.52
CA THR A 84 -14.87 -12.54 20.53
C THR A 84 -15.42 -11.14 20.84
N LEU A 85 -15.70 -10.34 19.80
CA LEU A 85 -16.15 -8.96 19.95
C LEU A 85 -17.62 -8.85 20.41
N LEU A 86 -18.45 -9.89 20.21
CA LEU A 86 -19.81 -9.94 20.78
C LEU A 86 -19.79 -10.34 22.26
N THR A 87 -18.77 -11.09 22.72
CA THR A 87 -18.64 -11.46 24.13
C THR A 87 -18.13 -10.27 24.96
N ASN A 88 -17.19 -9.50 24.42
CA ASN A 88 -16.66 -8.28 25.03
C ASN A 88 -16.70 -7.17 23.99
N PRO A 89 -17.84 -6.46 23.83
CA PRO A 89 -17.99 -5.42 22.85
C PRO A 89 -17.02 -4.25 23.11
N PRO A 90 -16.29 -3.78 22.09
CA PRO A 90 -15.55 -2.53 22.16
C PRO A 90 -16.49 -1.33 22.05
N ASP A 91 -15.97 -0.13 22.27
CA ASP A 91 -16.74 1.10 22.04
C ASP A 91 -16.84 1.42 20.54
N CYS A 92 -15.86 0.98 19.72
CA CYS A 92 -15.85 1.17 18.28
C CYS A 92 -15.19 -0.02 17.56
N VAL A 93 -15.69 -0.35 16.36
CA VAL A 93 -15.05 -1.31 15.47
C VAL A 93 -14.50 -0.59 14.24
N TYR A 94 -13.23 -0.87 13.89
CA TYR A 94 -12.50 -0.27 12.80
C TYR A 94 -12.07 -1.39 11.81
N CYS A 95 -12.65 -1.42 10.64
CA CYS A 95 -12.38 -2.43 9.63
C CYS A 95 -11.42 -1.91 8.55
N HIS A 96 -10.31 -2.61 8.37
CA HIS A 96 -9.37 -2.36 7.28
C HIS A 96 -9.70 -3.28 6.11
N ASP A 97 -9.86 -2.69 4.93
CA ASP A 97 -10.23 -3.33 3.69
C ASP A 97 -11.61 -4.00 3.64
N ALA A 98 -12.10 -4.21 2.42
CA ALA A 98 -13.46 -4.68 2.17
C ALA A 98 -13.73 -6.12 2.61
N ASP A 99 -12.70 -6.94 2.83
CA ASP A 99 -12.81 -8.32 3.28
C ASP A 99 -13.14 -8.43 4.79
N THR A 100 -12.76 -7.44 5.59
CA THR A 100 -13.11 -7.36 7.01
C THR A 100 -14.42 -6.59 7.28
N LEU A 101 -14.85 -5.72 6.35
CA LEU A 101 -15.99 -4.82 6.53
C LEU A 101 -17.29 -5.53 6.92
N SER A 102 -17.50 -6.76 6.42
CA SER A 102 -18.69 -7.54 6.79
C SER A 102 -18.76 -7.88 8.29
N ILE A 103 -17.60 -7.94 8.97
CA ILE A 103 -17.51 -8.16 10.41
C ILE A 103 -18.08 -6.95 11.15
N GLY A 104 -17.58 -5.75 10.81
CA GLY A 104 -18.03 -4.50 11.42
C GLY A 104 -19.52 -4.23 11.17
N VAL A 105 -20.01 -4.47 9.94
CA VAL A 105 -21.42 -4.30 9.59
C VAL A 105 -22.33 -5.22 10.42
N GLU A 106 -21.93 -6.47 10.66
CA GLU A 106 -22.72 -7.38 11.50
C GLU A 106 -22.68 -6.98 12.98
N LEU A 107 -21.52 -6.52 13.50
CA LEU A 107 -21.40 -6.03 14.88
C LEU A 107 -22.26 -4.78 15.09
N LYS A 108 -22.16 -3.80 14.20
CA LYS A 108 -23.04 -2.62 14.22
C LYS A 108 -24.50 -2.98 14.24
N LYS A 109 -24.92 -3.92 13.38
CA LYS A 109 -26.33 -4.37 13.34
C LYS A 109 -26.79 -5.04 14.63
N LYS A 110 -25.91 -5.79 15.33
CA LYS A 110 -26.29 -6.59 16.51
C LYS A 110 -26.23 -5.81 17.81
N VAL A 111 -25.24 -4.95 17.96
CA VAL A 111 -24.94 -4.28 19.24
C VAL A 111 -24.83 -2.77 19.12
N GLY A 112 -25.06 -2.20 17.92
CA GLY A 112 -25.12 -0.75 17.73
C GLY A 112 -23.76 -0.04 17.73
N LEU A 113 -22.65 -0.77 17.59
CA LEU A 113 -21.31 -0.17 17.66
C LEU A 113 -21.06 0.80 16.49
N PRO A 114 -20.41 1.95 16.73
CA PRO A 114 -19.83 2.78 15.70
C PRO A 114 -18.88 1.97 14.81
N LEU A 115 -18.96 2.19 13.50
CA LEU A 115 -18.16 1.49 12.49
C LEU A 115 -17.33 2.46 11.67
N VAL A 116 -16.02 2.34 11.80
CA VAL A 116 -15.05 2.98 10.90
C VAL A 116 -14.63 1.98 9.81
N PHE A 117 -14.54 2.43 8.58
CA PHE A 117 -14.05 1.65 7.46
C PHE A 117 -12.90 2.37 6.77
N ASP A 118 -11.73 1.72 6.68
CA ASP A 118 -10.54 2.24 6.00
C ASP A 118 -10.27 1.45 4.72
N MET A 119 -10.44 2.13 3.58
CA MET A 119 -10.27 1.55 2.26
C MET A 119 -8.86 1.79 1.74
N HIS A 120 -8.05 0.73 1.72
CA HIS A 120 -6.68 0.77 1.20
C HIS A 120 -6.63 0.48 -0.29
N ASP A 121 -7.54 -0.40 -0.75
CA ASP A 121 -7.56 -0.97 -2.08
C ASP A 121 -8.99 -1.18 -2.57
N LEU A 122 -9.14 -1.24 -3.89
CA LEU A 122 -10.37 -1.67 -4.55
C LEU A 122 -10.37 -3.19 -4.76
N GLN A 123 -10.80 -3.94 -3.75
CA GLN A 123 -10.75 -5.40 -3.72
C GLN A 123 -11.24 -6.08 -5.01
N HIS A 124 -12.28 -5.55 -5.65
CA HIS A 124 -12.86 -6.12 -6.86
C HIS A 124 -11.90 -6.10 -8.05
N THR A 125 -10.94 -5.17 -8.08
CA THR A 125 -9.97 -5.04 -9.18
C THR A 125 -8.95 -6.19 -9.19
N TRP A 126 -8.69 -6.78 -8.04
CA TRP A 126 -7.81 -7.95 -7.93
C TRP A 126 -8.34 -9.18 -8.64
N LEU A 127 -9.66 -9.33 -8.76
CA LEU A 127 -10.27 -10.46 -9.43
C LEU A 127 -9.99 -10.50 -10.93
N VAL A 128 -9.75 -9.34 -11.56
CA VAL A 128 -9.50 -9.21 -13.00
C VAL A 128 -8.04 -8.97 -13.34
N MET A 129 -7.19 -8.62 -12.37
CA MET A 129 -5.80 -8.20 -12.59
C MET A 129 -4.98 -9.20 -13.42
N GLY A 130 -4.98 -10.48 -13.09
CA GLY A 130 -4.23 -11.48 -13.86
C GLY A 130 -4.93 -11.99 -15.13
N HIS A 131 -6.19 -11.58 -15.39
CA HIS A 131 -7.00 -12.07 -16.49
C HIS A 131 -7.98 -11.00 -16.99
N PRO A 132 -7.49 -9.91 -17.58
CA PRO A 132 -8.31 -8.74 -17.92
C PRO A 132 -9.40 -9.04 -18.98
N GLY A 133 -9.21 -10.06 -19.82
CA GLY A 133 -10.18 -10.49 -20.85
C GLY A 133 -11.26 -11.46 -20.34
N SER A 134 -11.26 -11.86 -19.07
CA SER A 134 -12.22 -12.85 -18.56
C SER A 134 -13.57 -12.23 -18.22
N ILE A 135 -14.60 -12.52 -19.03
CA ILE A 135 -15.99 -12.05 -18.83
C ILE A 135 -16.52 -12.54 -17.47
N LEU A 136 -16.26 -13.80 -17.10
CA LEU A 136 -16.71 -14.36 -15.84
C LEU A 136 -16.10 -13.62 -14.64
N ARG A 137 -14.78 -13.34 -14.67
CA ARG A 137 -14.12 -12.59 -13.60
C ARG A 137 -14.60 -11.14 -13.54
N ALA A 138 -14.83 -10.49 -14.67
CA ALA A 138 -15.41 -9.15 -14.73
C ALA A 138 -16.83 -9.11 -14.12
N PHE A 139 -17.65 -10.13 -14.39
CA PHE A 139 -18.97 -10.24 -13.76
C PHE A 139 -18.88 -10.44 -12.23
N LEU A 140 -17.98 -11.31 -11.78
CA LEU A 140 -17.76 -11.51 -10.35
C LEU A 140 -17.23 -10.24 -9.67
N ALA A 141 -16.29 -9.53 -10.31
CA ALA A 141 -15.75 -8.26 -9.83
C ALA A 141 -16.86 -7.22 -9.60
N ARG A 142 -17.76 -7.05 -10.58
CA ARG A 142 -18.92 -6.13 -10.45
C ARG A 142 -19.86 -6.53 -9.29
N ARG A 143 -20.05 -7.83 -9.04
CA ARG A 143 -20.86 -8.27 -7.90
C ARG A 143 -20.18 -7.99 -6.56
N VAL A 144 -18.88 -8.20 -6.47
CA VAL A 144 -18.06 -7.88 -5.29
C VAL A 144 -18.08 -6.38 -5.04
N GLU A 145 -17.84 -5.57 -6.06
CA GLU A 145 -17.92 -4.10 -5.99
C GLU A 145 -19.28 -3.63 -5.46
N LYS A 146 -20.37 -4.07 -6.07
CA LYS A 146 -21.73 -3.71 -5.64
C LYS A 146 -22.00 -4.09 -4.17
N ARG A 147 -21.53 -5.28 -3.74
CA ARG A 147 -21.63 -5.71 -2.35
C ARG A 147 -20.82 -4.82 -1.41
N ASN A 148 -19.58 -4.51 -1.80
CA ASN A 148 -18.68 -3.68 -0.99
C ASN A 148 -19.24 -2.27 -0.84
N LEU A 149 -19.65 -1.60 -1.93
CA LEU A 149 -20.31 -0.29 -1.88
C LEU A 149 -21.58 -0.28 -1.00
N LYS A 150 -22.40 -1.35 -1.06
CA LYS A 150 -23.56 -1.51 -0.16
C LYS A 150 -23.14 -1.60 1.31
N ASN A 151 -22.04 -2.23 1.62
CA ASN A 151 -21.55 -2.36 3.00
C ASN A 151 -20.85 -1.08 3.48
N ILE A 152 -20.06 -0.42 2.62
CA ILE A 152 -19.39 0.85 2.94
C ILE A 152 -20.40 1.92 3.38
N ARG A 153 -21.55 2.01 2.72
CA ARG A 153 -22.65 2.93 3.12
C ARG A 153 -23.18 2.73 4.54
N LYS A 154 -22.81 1.63 5.22
CA LYS A 154 -23.22 1.35 6.61
C LYS A 154 -22.18 1.79 7.63
N ALA A 155 -20.97 2.15 7.18
CA ALA A 155 -19.98 2.74 8.06
C ALA A 155 -20.42 4.16 8.47
N ASP A 156 -20.07 4.55 9.68
CA ASP A 156 -20.32 5.88 10.21
C ASP A 156 -19.21 6.84 9.81
N LEU A 157 -17.99 6.31 9.64
CA LEU A 157 -16.85 7.06 9.14
C LEU A 157 -16.14 6.20 8.09
N VAL A 158 -15.91 6.79 6.91
CA VAL A 158 -15.17 6.15 5.82
C VAL A 158 -13.86 6.90 5.59
N VAL A 159 -12.76 6.17 5.60
CA VAL A 159 -11.40 6.66 5.35
C VAL A 159 -10.88 6.05 4.06
N THR A 160 -10.13 6.82 3.27
CA THR A 160 -9.47 6.35 2.05
C THR A 160 -7.99 6.75 2.04
N SER A 161 -7.19 6.00 1.27
CA SER A 161 -5.75 6.27 1.14
C SER A 161 -5.39 7.30 0.07
N SER A 162 -6.38 7.83 -0.67
CA SER A 162 -6.11 8.85 -1.69
C SER A 162 -7.36 9.69 -2.02
N GLY A 163 -7.12 10.90 -2.48
CA GLY A 163 -8.11 11.82 -3.04
C GLY A 163 -7.45 12.74 -4.06
N ALA A 164 -8.25 13.38 -4.93
CA ALA A 164 -7.75 14.37 -5.87
C ALA A 164 -7.03 15.50 -5.12
N ILE A 165 -5.94 16.01 -5.70
CA ILE A 165 -5.24 17.19 -5.20
C ILE A 165 -5.94 18.47 -5.71
N ASP A 166 -5.68 19.58 -5.04
CA ASP A 166 -6.19 20.89 -5.47
C ASP A 166 -5.69 21.23 -6.89
N ASN A 167 -6.61 21.59 -7.76
CA ASN A 167 -6.35 21.85 -9.19
C ASN A 167 -5.82 20.65 -10.00
N GLY A 168 -5.87 19.43 -9.44
CA GLY A 168 -5.56 18.20 -10.15
C GLY A 168 -6.71 17.78 -11.08
N VAL A 169 -6.39 16.92 -12.06
CA VAL A 169 -7.37 16.35 -13.00
C VAL A 169 -7.66 14.88 -12.74
N HIS A 170 -6.81 14.23 -11.94
CA HIS A 170 -6.96 12.81 -11.64
C HIS A 170 -7.68 12.58 -10.31
N ALA A 171 -8.63 11.66 -10.34
CA ALA A 171 -9.40 11.24 -9.18
C ALA A 171 -8.58 10.27 -8.28
N GLY A 172 -8.88 10.31 -6.98
CA GLY A 172 -8.44 9.31 -6.02
C GLY A 172 -9.59 8.41 -5.55
N PHE A 173 -9.36 7.62 -4.51
CA PHE A 173 -10.38 6.73 -3.97
C PHE A 173 -11.56 7.48 -3.34
N ARG A 174 -11.35 8.69 -2.83
CA ARG A 174 -12.46 9.55 -2.36
C ARG A 174 -13.43 9.84 -3.51
N GLU A 175 -12.92 10.25 -4.67
CA GLU A 175 -13.72 10.61 -5.85
C GLU A 175 -14.37 9.36 -6.48
N TYR A 176 -13.74 8.17 -6.35
CA TYR A 176 -14.38 6.91 -6.72
C TYR A 176 -15.65 6.63 -5.88
N LEU A 177 -15.68 7.01 -4.60
CA LEU A 177 -16.81 6.78 -3.72
C LEU A 177 -17.94 7.80 -3.86
N GLN A 178 -17.64 9.05 -4.24
CA GLN A 178 -18.60 10.15 -4.33
C GLN A 178 -19.83 9.86 -5.24
N PRO A 179 -19.68 9.30 -6.47
CA PRO A 179 -20.82 8.97 -7.33
C PRO A 179 -21.76 7.92 -6.73
N HIS A 180 -21.30 7.20 -5.72
CA HIS A 180 -22.08 6.21 -5.00
C HIS A 180 -22.75 6.77 -3.74
N GLY A 181 -22.70 8.10 -3.52
CA GLY A 181 -23.28 8.75 -2.33
C GLY A 181 -22.56 8.35 -1.04
N ILE A 182 -21.27 8.11 -1.10
CA ILE A 182 -20.42 7.78 0.05
C ILE A 182 -19.43 8.93 0.24
N GLU A 183 -19.56 9.61 1.38
CA GLU A 183 -18.58 10.59 1.82
C GLU A 183 -17.41 9.86 2.48
N ALA A 184 -16.19 10.27 2.13
CA ALA A 184 -14.98 9.67 2.67
C ALA A 184 -13.92 10.77 2.92
N MET A 185 -13.24 10.67 4.04
CA MET A 185 -12.07 11.49 4.32
C MET A 185 -10.80 10.81 3.79
N VAL A 186 -9.82 11.62 3.45
CA VAL A 186 -8.52 11.13 2.97
C VAL A 186 -7.54 11.12 4.13
N VAL A 187 -6.92 9.96 4.36
CA VAL A 187 -5.75 9.81 5.22
C VAL A 187 -4.73 8.99 4.43
N GLU A 188 -3.79 9.67 3.82
CA GLU A 188 -2.78 9.05 2.97
C GLU A 188 -1.78 8.21 3.78
N ASN A 189 -1.20 7.22 3.13
CA ASN A 189 -0.22 6.35 3.76
C ASN A 189 1.18 6.98 3.69
N ARG A 190 1.43 8.00 4.51
CA ARG A 190 2.69 8.74 4.57
C ARG A 190 3.50 8.37 5.81
N PRO A 191 4.84 8.41 5.77
CA PRO A 191 5.67 8.24 6.96
C PRO A 191 5.42 9.38 7.97
N ASN A 192 5.70 9.13 9.25
CA ASN A 192 5.43 10.11 10.32
C ASN A 192 6.51 11.20 10.43
N ARG A 193 7.70 10.97 9.90
CA ARG A 193 8.85 11.90 9.93
C ARG A 193 9.81 11.57 8.80
N CYS A 194 10.71 12.53 8.48
CA CYS A 194 11.91 12.23 7.73
C CYS A 194 12.85 11.37 8.58
N ASP A 195 13.60 10.51 7.93
CA ASP A 195 14.70 9.84 8.60
C ASP A 195 15.87 10.83 8.77
N ASP A 196 16.61 10.68 9.89
CA ASP A 196 17.78 11.53 10.16
C ASP A 196 18.93 11.24 9.17
N HIS A 197 18.88 10.10 8.48
CA HIS A 197 19.85 9.69 7.45
C HIS A 197 19.35 10.11 6.06
N GLN A 198 19.29 11.41 5.79
CA GLN A 198 18.99 11.88 4.44
C GLN A 198 20.18 11.63 3.51
N LYS A 199 19.89 11.16 2.30
CA LYS A 199 20.85 11.02 1.22
C LYS A 199 21.63 12.34 1.03
N GLN A 200 22.94 12.28 1.07
CA GLN A 200 23.79 13.42 0.71
C GLN A 200 23.97 13.45 -0.80
N ASN A 201 23.94 14.66 -1.39
CA ASN A 201 24.21 14.86 -2.81
C ASN A 201 25.71 14.62 -3.08
N GLU A 202 26.10 13.37 -3.26
CA GLU A 202 27.40 13.00 -3.78
C GLU A 202 27.24 12.60 -5.24
N THR A 203 28.04 13.21 -6.12
CA THR A 203 28.15 12.79 -7.53
C THR A 203 28.85 11.44 -7.54
N LYS A 204 28.09 10.36 -7.65
CA LYS A 204 28.62 8.99 -7.78
C LYS A 204 28.72 8.65 -9.25
N GLU A 205 29.86 8.12 -9.69
CA GLU A 205 30.00 7.52 -11.02
C GLU A 205 29.06 6.32 -11.14
N ASP A 206 28.99 5.49 -10.10
CA ASP A 206 28.08 4.35 -9.98
C ASP A 206 26.81 4.74 -9.19
N TRP A 207 25.65 4.53 -9.79
CA TRP A 207 24.36 4.84 -9.19
C TRP A 207 23.38 3.65 -9.32
N THR A 208 22.36 3.63 -8.48
CA THR A 208 21.45 2.48 -8.34
C THR A 208 20.00 2.88 -8.50
N VAL A 209 19.29 2.15 -9.37
CA VAL A 209 17.82 2.18 -9.42
C VAL A 209 17.27 1.07 -8.52
N GLY A 210 16.45 1.43 -7.54
CA GLY A 210 15.87 0.51 -6.56
C GLY A 210 14.39 0.25 -6.78
N TYR A 211 13.95 -0.98 -6.56
CA TYR A 211 12.56 -1.34 -6.36
C TYR A 211 12.41 -2.07 -5.03
N LEU A 212 11.85 -1.39 -4.02
CA LEU A 212 11.65 -1.96 -2.68
C LEU A 212 10.16 -2.16 -2.42
N GLY A 213 9.72 -3.41 -2.25
CA GLY A 213 8.34 -3.76 -1.93
C GLY A 213 7.74 -4.90 -2.75
N ARG A 214 6.41 -5.00 -2.75
CA ARG A 214 5.70 -6.14 -3.34
C ARG A 214 5.83 -6.21 -4.86
N VAL A 215 6.33 -7.33 -5.36
CA VAL A 215 6.52 -7.66 -6.79
C VAL A 215 5.30 -8.42 -7.30
N ARG A 216 4.44 -7.75 -8.07
CA ARG A 216 3.15 -8.31 -8.50
C ARG A 216 3.02 -8.56 -9.99
N GLU A 217 3.82 -7.90 -10.80
CA GLU A 217 3.80 -7.92 -12.27
C GLU A 217 5.22 -7.88 -12.81
N ILE A 218 5.46 -8.47 -13.96
CA ILE A 218 6.79 -8.47 -14.61
C ILE A 218 6.99 -7.26 -15.52
N GLU A 219 5.92 -6.74 -16.10
CA GLU A 219 5.95 -5.70 -17.13
C GLU A 219 6.70 -4.42 -16.69
N PRO A 220 6.56 -3.92 -15.42
CA PRO A 220 7.35 -2.79 -14.95
C PRO A 220 8.86 -3.00 -15.06
N PHE A 221 9.33 -4.23 -14.81
CA PHE A 221 10.76 -4.56 -14.85
C PHE A 221 11.27 -4.76 -16.26
N GLN A 222 10.44 -5.32 -17.16
CA GLN A 222 10.75 -5.36 -18.58
C GLN A 222 10.90 -3.94 -19.16
N LEU A 223 10.02 -3.03 -18.74
CA LEU A 223 10.09 -1.63 -19.16
C LEU A 223 11.32 -0.93 -18.56
N LEU A 224 11.72 -1.25 -17.31
CA LEU A 224 12.92 -0.73 -16.69
C LEU A 224 14.18 -1.18 -17.45
N THR A 225 14.31 -2.48 -17.75
CA THR A 225 15.49 -3.00 -18.48
C THR A 225 15.59 -2.43 -19.90
N GLN A 226 14.47 -2.23 -20.58
CA GLN A 226 14.44 -1.53 -21.87
C GLN A 226 14.89 -0.06 -21.74
N ALA A 227 14.46 0.63 -20.69
CA ALA A 227 14.88 2.01 -20.44
C ALA A 227 16.39 2.10 -20.13
N ILE A 228 16.93 1.18 -19.35
CA ILE A 228 18.37 1.11 -19.07
C ILE A 228 19.16 0.84 -20.35
N GLU A 229 18.66 0.01 -21.24
CA GLU A 229 19.31 -0.24 -22.55
C GLU A 229 19.43 1.02 -23.41
N HIS A 230 18.49 1.96 -23.31
CA HIS A 230 18.52 3.25 -24.00
C HIS A 230 19.58 4.22 -23.46
N LEU A 231 20.09 3.99 -22.25
CA LEU A 231 21.15 4.81 -21.69
C LEU A 231 22.52 4.46 -22.28
N PRO A 232 23.43 5.44 -22.41
CA PRO A 232 24.84 5.17 -22.68
C PRO A 232 25.40 4.17 -21.66
N VAL A 233 26.27 3.26 -22.11
CA VAL A 233 26.76 2.15 -21.27
C VAL A 233 27.36 2.66 -19.96
N GLU A 234 28.15 3.73 -20.03
CA GLU A 234 28.80 4.39 -18.89
C GLU A 234 27.83 5.11 -17.93
N SER A 235 26.59 5.28 -18.34
CA SER A 235 25.55 5.95 -17.54
C SER A 235 24.48 4.99 -16.99
N ARG A 236 24.62 3.69 -17.23
CA ARG A 236 23.64 2.69 -16.80
C ARG A 236 23.73 2.44 -15.29
N PRO A 237 22.57 2.40 -14.59
CA PRO A 237 22.54 2.11 -13.16
C PRO A 237 22.72 0.64 -12.85
N SER A 238 23.22 0.36 -11.66
CA SER A 238 22.97 -0.92 -11.00
C SER A 238 21.50 -1.09 -10.67
N ILE A 239 21.01 -2.32 -10.60
CA ILE A 239 19.62 -2.65 -10.27
C ILE A 239 19.57 -3.27 -8.88
N LYS A 240 18.78 -2.69 -7.97
CA LYS A 240 18.52 -3.25 -6.66
C LYS A 240 17.03 -3.57 -6.51
N ILE A 241 16.71 -4.83 -6.20
CA ILE A 241 15.34 -5.26 -5.96
C ILE A 241 15.25 -5.99 -4.63
N ALA A 242 14.30 -5.58 -3.79
CA ALA A 242 14.00 -6.28 -2.56
C ALA A 242 12.49 -6.38 -2.35
N GLY A 243 12.03 -7.56 -1.95
CA GLY A 243 10.63 -7.81 -1.66
C GLY A 243 10.16 -9.22 -1.98
N ASP A 244 8.87 -9.41 -1.80
CA ASP A 244 8.15 -10.64 -2.13
C ASP A 244 6.97 -10.35 -3.08
N GLY A 245 6.31 -11.39 -3.55
CA GLY A 245 5.09 -11.23 -4.33
C GLY A 245 4.86 -12.35 -5.32
N THR A 246 3.74 -12.26 -6.01
CA THR A 246 3.29 -13.33 -6.93
C THR A 246 4.14 -13.47 -8.19
N SER A 247 4.92 -12.45 -8.53
CA SER A 247 5.77 -12.43 -9.74
C SER A 247 7.26 -12.32 -9.41
N VAL A 248 7.65 -12.51 -8.15
CA VAL A 248 9.05 -12.34 -7.73
C VAL A 248 9.99 -13.28 -8.50
N ASP A 249 9.63 -14.56 -8.64
CA ASP A 249 10.47 -15.54 -9.34
C ASP A 249 10.65 -15.18 -10.82
N ALA A 250 9.55 -14.80 -11.51
CA ALA A 250 9.59 -14.40 -12.91
C ALA A 250 10.41 -13.11 -13.12
N VAL A 251 10.34 -12.17 -12.18
CA VAL A 251 11.14 -10.94 -12.23
C VAL A 251 12.62 -11.22 -11.95
N HIS A 252 12.92 -12.09 -10.98
CA HIS A 252 14.31 -12.49 -10.70
C HIS A 252 14.93 -13.20 -11.92
N GLU A 253 14.21 -14.13 -12.54
CA GLU A 253 14.67 -14.81 -13.75
C GLU A 253 14.94 -13.81 -14.91
N HIS A 254 14.02 -12.87 -15.13
CA HIS A 254 14.18 -11.82 -16.12
C HIS A 254 15.42 -10.95 -15.84
N LEU A 255 15.59 -10.45 -14.62
CA LEU A 255 16.71 -9.57 -14.28
C LEU A 255 18.05 -10.30 -14.30
N LEU A 256 18.10 -11.57 -13.89
CA LEU A 256 19.32 -12.41 -14.01
C LEU A 256 19.76 -12.61 -15.46
N SER A 257 18.81 -12.65 -16.40
CA SER A 257 19.08 -12.71 -17.82
C SER A 257 19.54 -11.37 -18.40
N GLU A 258 18.88 -10.28 -17.99
CA GLU A 258 19.08 -8.96 -18.60
C GLU A 258 20.30 -8.20 -18.04
N ALA A 259 20.59 -8.30 -16.75
CA ALA A 259 21.67 -7.53 -16.14
C ALA A 259 23.04 -7.79 -16.78
N PRO A 260 23.48 -9.04 -17.06
CA PRO A 260 24.72 -9.30 -17.79
C PRO A 260 24.70 -8.74 -19.21
N ARG A 261 23.55 -8.81 -19.92
CA ARG A 261 23.39 -8.28 -21.27
C ARG A 261 23.54 -6.75 -21.30
N LEU A 262 23.03 -6.10 -20.28
CA LEU A 262 23.10 -4.65 -20.12
C LEU A 262 24.46 -4.17 -19.57
N GLY A 263 25.27 -5.08 -19.01
CA GLY A 263 26.54 -4.75 -18.36
C GLY A 263 26.35 -3.98 -17.04
N VAL A 264 25.30 -4.32 -16.27
CA VAL A 264 24.96 -3.68 -14.99
C VAL A 264 24.99 -4.66 -13.84
N ASP A 265 25.31 -4.18 -12.65
CA ASP A 265 25.23 -4.98 -11.43
C ASP A 265 23.78 -5.20 -10.97
N LEU A 266 23.52 -6.37 -10.41
CA LEU A 266 22.21 -6.75 -9.91
C LEU A 266 22.30 -7.21 -8.45
N ASN A 267 21.57 -6.54 -7.58
CA ASN A 267 21.40 -6.92 -6.17
C ASN A 267 19.94 -7.31 -5.91
N MET A 268 19.72 -8.54 -5.46
CA MET A 268 18.40 -9.08 -5.16
C MET A 268 18.31 -9.54 -3.71
N SER A 269 17.27 -9.11 -3.00
CA SER A 269 16.97 -9.48 -1.62
C SER A 269 15.54 -9.95 -1.45
N LEU A 270 15.28 -10.70 -0.38
CA LEU A 270 13.93 -11.15 -0.02
C LEU A 270 13.12 -10.02 0.63
N ALA A 271 11.93 -10.40 1.14
CA ALA A 271 11.08 -9.51 1.92
C ALA A 271 11.82 -8.94 3.13
N PHE A 272 11.51 -7.71 3.47
CA PHE A 272 12.11 -6.92 4.55
C PHE A 272 11.02 -6.28 5.41
N ASP A 273 11.38 -5.89 6.61
CA ASP A 273 10.57 -5.09 7.52
C ASP A 273 10.93 -3.59 7.42
N THR A 274 10.43 -2.80 8.34
CA THR A 274 10.66 -1.35 8.36
C THR A 274 12.14 -1.01 8.58
N ASP A 275 12.83 -1.75 9.44
CA ASP A 275 14.26 -1.53 9.72
C ASP A 275 15.10 -1.93 8.51
N GLY A 276 14.78 -3.08 7.89
CA GLY A 276 15.40 -3.50 6.63
C GLY A 276 15.18 -2.52 5.47
N PHE A 277 14.06 -1.79 5.44
CA PHE A 277 13.85 -0.74 4.43
C PHE A 277 14.90 0.37 4.56
N SER A 278 15.17 0.83 5.78
CA SER A 278 16.16 1.90 6.02
C SER A 278 17.58 1.52 5.57
N GLU A 279 17.96 0.26 5.75
CA GLU A 279 19.25 -0.25 5.27
C GLU A 279 19.30 -0.36 3.74
N LEU A 280 18.21 -0.85 3.13
CA LEU A 280 18.14 -1.07 1.69
C LEU A 280 18.10 0.22 0.88
N ILE A 281 17.43 1.27 1.39
CA ILE A 281 17.24 2.53 0.67
C ILE A 281 18.52 3.36 0.59
N ASN A 282 19.47 3.18 1.52
CA ASN A 282 20.72 3.95 1.57
C ASN A 282 21.57 3.82 0.29
N ASP A 283 21.51 2.69 -0.40
CA ASP A 283 22.23 2.45 -1.64
C ASP A 283 21.38 2.75 -2.89
N VAL A 284 20.19 3.30 -2.73
CA VAL A 284 19.28 3.62 -3.85
C VAL A 284 19.39 5.10 -4.20
N ASP A 285 19.65 5.40 -5.47
CA ASP A 285 19.71 6.77 -5.98
C ASP A 285 18.37 7.23 -6.56
N VAL A 286 17.65 6.32 -7.21
CA VAL A 286 16.31 6.57 -7.74
C VAL A 286 15.40 5.39 -7.40
N MET A 287 14.29 5.64 -6.71
CA MET A 287 13.26 4.63 -6.50
C MET A 287 12.41 4.47 -7.74
N TYR A 288 12.22 3.23 -8.21
CA TYR A 288 11.35 2.92 -9.34
C TYR A 288 9.95 2.50 -8.87
N ALA A 289 8.93 3.24 -9.24
CA ALA A 289 7.54 2.98 -8.85
C ALA A 289 6.57 3.15 -10.03
N MET A 290 6.94 2.61 -11.18
CA MET A 290 6.07 2.55 -12.36
C MET A 290 5.14 1.32 -12.28
N TYR A 291 3.89 1.49 -12.69
CA TYR A 291 2.86 0.45 -12.63
C TYR A 291 2.06 0.40 -13.93
N ASN A 292 1.58 -0.79 -14.29
CA ASN A 292 0.69 -0.93 -15.43
C ASN A 292 -0.59 -0.07 -15.22
N PRO A 293 -0.86 0.94 -16.08
CA PRO A 293 -2.00 1.84 -15.93
C PRO A 293 -3.36 1.15 -16.06
N ASN A 294 -3.39 -0.08 -16.61
CA ASN A 294 -4.62 -0.88 -16.69
C ASN A 294 -5.02 -1.52 -15.36
N ARG A 295 -4.15 -1.48 -14.34
CA ARG A 295 -4.53 -1.93 -13.00
C ARG A 295 -5.63 -1.02 -12.45
N GLY A 296 -6.71 -1.64 -11.98
CA GLY A 296 -7.87 -0.92 -11.49
C GLY A 296 -7.55 0.06 -10.35
N ASN A 297 -6.71 -0.31 -9.40
CA ASN A 297 -6.28 0.59 -8.32
C ASN A 297 -5.49 1.81 -8.85
N ILE A 298 -4.58 1.60 -9.81
CA ILE A 298 -3.78 2.69 -10.40
C ILE A 298 -4.70 3.66 -11.15
N ARG A 299 -5.64 3.14 -11.95
CA ARG A 299 -6.64 3.96 -12.67
C ARG A 299 -7.52 4.78 -11.75
N GLN A 300 -7.78 4.29 -10.53
CA GLN A 300 -8.63 4.94 -9.52
C GLN A 300 -7.81 5.72 -8.50
N GLY A 301 -6.54 5.98 -8.78
CA GLY A 301 -5.72 6.91 -8.03
C GLY A 301 -5.06 6.33 -6.77
N ALA A 302 -4.64 5.07 -6.80
CA ALA A 302 -3.77 4.55 -5.75
C ALA A 302 -2.44 5.31 -5.70
N LEU A 303 -2.00 5.68 -4.51
CA LEU A 303 -0.70 6.29 -4.27
C LEU A 303 0.30 5.24 -3.75
N PRO A 304 1.48 5.11 -4.38
CA PRO A 304 2.47 4.14 -3.93
C PRO A 304 3.17 4.62 -2.67
N VAL A 305 3.06 3.85 -1.60
CA VAL A 305 3.69 4.14 -0.30
C VAL A 305 5.20 4.36 -0.45
N LYS A 306 5.86 3.55 -1.29
CA LYS A 306 7.30 3.65 -1.55
C LYS A 306 7.76 5.00 -2.11
N MET A 307 6.88 5.78 -2.73
CA MET A 307 7.19 7.14 -3.18
C MET A 307 7.40 8.08 -1.98
N PHE A 308 6.54 7.99 -0.99
CA PHE A 308 6.65 8.80 0.22
C PHE A 308 7.75 8.29 1.15
N ASP A 309 7.89 6.97 1.26
CA ASP A 309 8.95 6.35 2.06
C ASP A 309 10.32 6.71 1.49
N ALA A 310 10.54 6.60 0.17
CA ALA A 310 11.79 7.01 -0.47
C ALA A 310 12.09 8.50 -0.26
N ALA A 311 11.09 9.37 -0.42
CA ALA A 311 11.24 10.80 -0.22
C ALA A 311 11.60 11.16 1.22
N SER A 312 11.17 10.38 2.22
CA SER A 312 11.55 10.59 3.63
C SER A 312 13.04 10.32 3.90
N PHE A 313 13.71 9.56 3.01
CA PHE A 313 15.16 9.34 3.01
C PHE A 313 15.89 10.23 1.99
N GLY A 314 15.21 11.16 1.34
CA GLY A 314 15.82 12.04 0.36
C GLY A 314 15.96 11.44 -1.05
N VAL A 315 15.42 10.24 -1.29
CA VAL A 315 15.53 9.51 -2.55
C VAL A 315 14.37 9.87 -3.48
N PRO A 316 14.63 10.42 -4.70
CA PRO A 316 13.59 10.70 -5.68
C PRO A 316 12.97 9.43 -6.22
N THR A 317 11.67 9.51 -6.58
CA THR A 317 10.96 8.37 -7.15
C THR A 317 10.53 8.66 -8.58
N LEU A 318 10.71 7.68 -9.49
CA LEU A 318 10.13 7.73 -10.83
C LEU A 318 8.77 7.02 -10.84
N VAL A 319 7.72 7.74 -11.23
CA VAL A 319 6.33 7.25 -11.27
C VAL A 319 5.65 7.51 -12.62
N ASN A 320 4.46 6.92 -12.84
CA ASN A 320 3.64 7.19 -14.02
C ASN A 320 3.18 8.66 -14.09
N SER A 321 3.20 9.27 -15.28
CA SER A 321 2.76 10.66 -15.52
C SER A 321 1.24 10.83 -15.50
N ASP A 322 0.50 9.91 -16.12
CA ASP A 322 -0.92 10.10 -16.48
C ASP A 322 -1.85 9.47 -15.42
N CYS A 323 -1.66 9.84 -14.15
CA CYS A 323 -2.47 9.38 -13.03
C CYS A 323 -2.20 10.24 -11.78
N LEU A 324 -2.98 10.05 -10.72
CA LEU A 324 -2.88 10.82 -9.48
C LEU A 324 -1.47 10.79 -8.87
N MET A 325 -0.77 9.64 -8.90
CA MET A 325 0.59 9.57 -8.34
C MET A 325 1.57 10.49 -9.07
N GLY A 326 1.41 10.68 -10.40
CA GLY A 326 2.20 11.62 -11.18
C GLY A 326 1.92 13.08 -10.83
N GLU A 327 0.64 13.42 -10.57
CA GLU A 327 0.28 14.75 -10.09
C GLU A 327 0.86 15.04 -8.71
N VAL A 328 0.71 14.10 -7.76
CA VAL A 328 1.28 14.23 -6.41
C VAL A 328 2.80 14.35 -6.46
N CYS A 329 3.46 13.48 -7.24
CA CYS A 329 4.91 13.51 -7.39
C CYS A 329 5.42 14.87 -7.89
N LYS A 330 4.76 15.45 -8.92
CA LYS A 330 5.09 16.77 -9.46
C LYS A 330 4.80 17.88 -8.46
N ASN A 331 3.60 17.88 -7.87
CA ASN A 331 3.14 18.93 -6.97
C ASN A 331 3.99 19.04 -5.70
N GLU A 332 4.49 17.91 -5.20
CA GLU A 332 5.29 17.85 -3.99
C GLU A 332 6.79 17.70 -4.27
N HIS A 333 7.22 17.74 -5.54
CA HIS A 333 8.63 17.60 -5.97
C HIS A 333 9.32 16.34 -5.45
N LEU A 334 8.62 15.18 -5.50
CA LEU A 334 9.10 13.91 -4.95
C LEU A 334 9.94 13.07 -5.94
N GLY A 335 10.19 13.58 -7.14
CA GLY A 335 10.98 12.88 -8.16
C GLY A 335 10.56 13.18 -9.59
N GLY A 336 10.71 12.19 -10.47
CA GLY A 336 10.40 12.26 -11.90
C GLY A 336 9.09 11.57 -12.26
N VAL A 337 8.55 11.95 -13.41
CA VAL A 337 7.36 11.32 -13.99
C VAL A 337 7.58 10.95 -15.44
N ALA A 338 7.18 9.74 -15.84
CA ALA A 338 7.29 9.29 -17.22
C ALA A 338 6.00 8.61 -17.68
N GLN A 339 5.72 8.66 -18.97
CA GLN A 339 4.59 7.96 -19.56
C GLN A 339 4.88 6.45 -19.61
N TRP A 340 3.92 5.65 -19.19
CA TRP A 340 4.01 4.19 -19.30
C TRP A 340 4.21 3.75 -20.75
N GLY A 341 5.21 2.88 -20.97
CA GLY A 341 5.57 2.36 -22.30
C GLY A 341 6.46 3.30 -23.12
N ASN A 342 6.70 4.52 -22.70
CA ASN A 342 7.67 5.41 -23.35
C ASN A 342 9.07 5.22 -22.76
N VAL A 343 9.80 4.29 -23.34
CA VAL A 343 11.14 3.86 -22.90
C VAL A 343 12.14 5.02 -22.86
N GLU A 344 12.13 5.90 -23.86
CA GLU A 344 13.01 7.05 -23.95
C GLU A 344 12.72 8.07 -22.82
N SER A 345 11.43 8.32 -22.54
CA SER A 345 11.03 9.20 -21.44
C SER A 345 11.46 8.64 -20.09
N ILE A 346 11.32 7.33 -19.89
CA ILE A 346 11.74 6.65 -18.65
C ILE A 346 13.25 6.75 -18.48
N ALA A 347 14.02 6.45 -19.52
CA ALA A 347 15.49 6.55 -19.53
C ALA A 347 15.97 7.96 -19.20
N SER A 348 15.40 8.96 -19.86
CA SER A 348 15.73 10.38 -19.65
C SER A 348 15.42 10.82 -18.21
N GLU A 349 14.25 10.45 -17.68
CA GLU A 349 13.87 10.81 -16.31
C GLU A 349 14.71 10.08 -15.26
N LEU A 350 15.04 8.80 -15.46
CA LEU A 350 15.95 8.08 -14.57
C LEU A 350 17.29 8.84 -14.45
N LEU A 351 17.87 9.23 -15.58
CA LEU A 351 19.13 9.97 -15.62
C LEU A 351 19.00 11.36 -14.97
N ALA A 352 17.88 12.04 -15.19
CA ALA A 352 17.61 13.36 -14.63
C ALA A 352 17.40 13.35 -13.10
N GLN A 353 17.04 12.21 -12.52
CA GLN A 353 16.80 12.09 -11.08
C GLN A 353 18.02 11.55 -10.31
N ARG A 354 19.02 10.93 -10.97
CA ARG A 354 20.13 10.21 -10.32
C ARG A 354 20.89 11.03 -9.27
N GLU A 355 21.06 12.34 -9.51
CA GLU A 355 21.83 13.25 -8.67
C GLU A 355 20.94 14.13 -7.79
N LYS A 356 19.61 13.95 -7.86
CA LYS A 356 18.68 14.78 -7.09
C LYS A 356 18.48 14.21 -5.70
N THR A 357 18.28 15.12 -4.76
CA THR A 357 17.73 14.82 -3.45
C THR A 357 16.39 15.51 -3.34
N VAL A 358 15.41 14.82 -2.78
CA VAL A 358 14.07 15.34 -2.55
C VAL A 358 13.81 15.50 -1.05
N THR A 359 12.82 16.30 -0.69
CA THR A 359 12.43 16.46 0.71
C THR A 359 10.93 16.24 0.84
N LEU A 360 10.54 15.29 1.68
CA LEU A 360 9.15 15.11 2.03
C LEU A 360 8.75 16.20 3.03
N LEU A 361 7.89 17.12 2.63
CA LEU A 361 7.38 18.20 3.48
C LEU A 361 5.99 17.89 4.04
N ASN A 362 5.19 17.11 3.31
CA ASN A 362 3.84 16.75 3.70
C ASN A 362 3.78 15.35 4.30
N PHE A 363 3.67 15.27 5.61
CA PHE A 363 3.53 14.01 6.37
C PHE A 363 2.08 13.60 6.59
N GLY A 364 1.12 14.32 6.01
CA GLY A 364 -0.30 14.05 6.21
C GLY A 364 -0.82 14.45 7.60
N THR A 365 -0.09 15.26 8.37
CA THR A 365 -0.43 15.64 9.75
C THR A 365 -1.82 16.24 9.83
N LYS A 366 -2.16 17.18 8.95
CA LYS A 366 -3.50 17.78 8.92
C LYS A 366 -4.60 16.74 8.65
N GLN A 367 -4.35 15.77 7.78
CA GLN A 367 -5.31 14.68 7.51
C GLN A 367 -5.50 13.81 8.76
N GLN A 368 -4.41 13.53 9.49
CA GLN A 368 -4.43 12.75 10.72
C GLN A 368 -5.18 13.50 11.85
N GLU A 369 -4.95 14.79 12.01
CA GLU A 369 -5.66 15.65 12.97
C GLU A 369 -7.16 15.66 12.67
N THR A 370 -7.55 15.92 11.41
CA THR A 370 -8.95 15.90 10.99
C THR A 370 -9.59 14.53 11.19
N PHE A 371 -8.83 13.45 10.98
CA PHE A 371 -9.32 12.09 11.26
C PHE A 371 -9.58 11.88 12.74
N ILE A 372 -8.69 12.30 13.63
CA ILE A 372 -8.89 12.19 15.10
C ILE A 372 -10.12 12.98 15.53
N GLU A 373 -10.28 14.22 15.07
CA GLU A 373 -11.46 15.03 15.37
C GLU A 373 -12.75 14.32 14.92
N ALA A 374 -12.79 13.80 13.71
CA ALA A 374 -13.95 13.06 13.20
C ALA A 374 -14.21 11.75 13.97
N PHE A 375 -13.16 11.07 14.38
CA PHE A 375 -13.25 9.85 15.18
C PHE A 375 -13.77 10.12 16.59
N GLU A 376 -13.32 11.17 17.25
CA GLU A 376 -13.81 11.59 18.60
C GLU A 376 -15.28 12.01 18.56
N HIS A 377 -15.74 12.64 17.47
CA HIS A 377 -17.15 12.98 17.30
C HIS A 377 -18.06 11.74 17.05
N LEU A 378 -17.47 10.64 16.63
CA LEU A 378 -18.20 9.40 16.40
C LEU A 378 -18.50 8.62 17.68
N LEU A 379 -17.68 8.79 18.71
CA LEU A 379 -17.78 8.11 20.03
C LEU A 379 -18.72 8.82 20.99
#